data_ffe050f5240b4192b16b2cdfbd7a72ba
#
_entry.id   ffe050f5240b4192b16b2cdfbd7a72ba
#
_cell.length_a   1.000
_cell.length_b   1.000
_cell.length_c   1.000
_cell.angle_alpha   90.00
_cell.angle_beta   90.00
_cell.angle_gamma   90.00
#
_symmetry.space_group_name_H-M   'P 1'
#
loop_
_entity.id
_entity.type
_entity.pdbx_description
1 polymer ?
#
loop_
_entity_poly.entity_id
_entity_poly.type
_entity_poly.pdbx_seq_one_letter_code
_entity_poly.pdbx_strand_id
1 'polypeptide(L)'
;THCISSAASDVYKRQQYVNDENTISFPWSMIDKITPRPADTVAESLKEAGVEDMDPVITSKRTYIAPFVNAEGPQYLVIEDRFPNGRPQLEKAGVYMTDRDTVNKVERMKVTTCLNPLHTALAVYGCVLGYDLIADEMKDKELSELVKRIGLVEGMPVVTNPGIIDPEKFADEVINVRIPNPFMPDTPQRIATDTSQKVGIRYGETIKSYVAKDGSARALTAIPLAIAGWCRYLLGIDDNSEAFELSPDPMADESVSYTHLRAHET
;
A
#
# COMPACT_ATOMS: atom_id res chain seq x y z
N THR A 1 42.78 8.52 -25.57
CA THR A 1 41.63 9.33 -26.08
C THR A 1 40.63 8.50 -26.87
N HIS A 2 41.09 7.48 -27.67
CA HIS A 2 40.17 6.67 -28.48
C HIS A 2 39.22 5.76 -27.66
N CYS A 3 39.66 5.21 -26.55
CA CYS A 3 38.84 4.33 -25.72
C CYS A 3 37.68 5.06 -25.05
N ILE A 4 37.87 6.31 -24.63
CA ILE A 4 36.81 7.13 -23.98
C ILE A 4 35.75 7.54 -24.99
N SER A 5 36.14 7.86 -26.22
CA SER A 5 35.14 8.22 -27.27
C SER A 5 34.32 7.02 -27.74
N SER A 6 34.92 5.81 -27.78
CA SER A 6 34.17 4.57 -28.08
C SER A 6 33.15 4.24 -26.99
N ALA A 7 33.58 4.26 -25.72
CA ALA A 7 32.68 3.99 -24.60
C ALA A 7 31.52 5.00 -24.53
N ALA A 8 31.78 6.30 -24.74
CA ALA A 8 30.73 7.31 -24.78
C ALA A 8 29.77 7.10 -25.96
N SER A 9 30.28 6.70 -27.14
CA SER A 9 29.46 6.37 -28.31
C SER A 9 28.56 5.15 -28.04
N ASP A 10 29.07 4.13 -27.35
CA ASP A 10 28.31 2.93 -27.01
C ASP A 10 27.23 3.21 -25.97
N VAL A 11 27.51 4.07 -24.97
CA VAL A 11 26.51 4.54 -24.00
C VAL A 11 25.40 5.33 -24.72
N TYR A 12 25.78 6.23 -25.65
CA TYR A 12 24.83 7.01 -26.42
C TYR A 12 23.92 6.14 -27.31
N LYS A 13 24.49 5.17 -28.01
CA LYS A 13 23.71 4.22 -28.83
C LYS A 13 22.78 3.37 -27.97
N ARG A 14 23.24 2.96 -26.78
CA ARG A 14 22.40 2.22 -25.85
C ARG A 14 21.24 3.07 -25.34
N GLN A 15 21.49 4.35 -25.02
CA GLN A 15 20.41 5.28 -24.64
C GLN A 15 19.42 5.49 -25.76
N GLN A 16 19.88 5.68 -27.00
CA GLN A 16 18.98 5.79 -28.17
C GLN A 16 18.11 4.55 -28.32
N TYR A 17 18.70 3.34 -28.21
CA TYR A 17 17.96 2.09 -28.31
C TYR A 17 16.93 1.93 -27.20
N VAL A 18 17.30 2.22 -25.95
CA VAL A 18 16.38 2.11 -24.79
C VAL A 18 15.26 3.16 -24.86
N ASN A 19 15.52 4.33 -25.44
CA ASN A 19 14.53 5.41 -25.58
C ASN A 19 13.71 5.34 -26.86
N ASP A 20 14.04 4.40 -27.77
CA ASP A 20 13.25 4.20 -28.98
C ASP A 20 11.97 3.43 -28.69
N GLU A 21 10.90 4.16 -28.50
CA GLU A 21 9.56 3.65 -28.17
C GLU A 21 8.95 2.73 -29.24
N ASN A 22 9.49 2.71 -30.45
CA ASN A 22 9.07 1.79 -31.52
C ASN A 22 9.76 0.41 -31.40
N THR A 23 10.86 0.35 -30.66
CA THR A 23 11.67 -0.86 -30.50
C THR A 23 11.49 -1.47 -29.11
N ILE A 24 11.53 -0.64 -28.06
CA ILE A 24 11.39 -1.04 -26.66
C ILE A 24 10.34 -0.19 -25.99
N SER A 25 9.55 -0.82 -25.12
CA SER A 25 8.65 -0.12 -24.21
C SER A 25 8.84 -0.61 -22.77
N PHE A 26 8.53 0.27 -21.82
CA PHE A 26 8.44 -0.03 -20.40
C PHE A 26 7.01 0.27 -19.95
N PRO A 27 6.07 -0.64 -20.21
CA PRO A 27 4.67 -0.43 -19.89
C PRO A 27 4.52 -0.31 -18.37
N TRP A 28 3.82 0.72 -17.92
CA TRP A 28 3.49 0.85 -16.52
C TRP A 28 2.41 -0.14 -16.15
N SER A 29 2.51 -0.65 -14.94
CA SER A 29 1.51 -1.57 -14.42
C SER A 29 1.20 -1.26 -12.97
N MET A 30 -0.05 -1.51 -12.60
CA MET A 30 -0.51 -1.48 -11.22
C MET A 30 -1.15 -2.82 -10.91
N ILE A 31 -0.63 -3.48 -9.90
CA ILE A 31 -1.21 -4.70 -9.37
C ILE A 31 -1.75 -4.44 -7.96
N ASP A 32 -2.89 -5.04 -7.66
CA ASP A 32 -3.44 -5.04 -6.32
C ASP A 32 -3.72 -6.48 -5.89
N LYS A 33 -2.81 -7.02 -5.11
CA LYS A 33 -2.88 -8.37 -4.55
C LYS A 33 -2.06 -8.43 -3.27
N ILE A 34 -2.69 -8.71 -2.15
CA ILE A 34 -1.97 -8.92 -0.90
C ILE A 34 -1.42 -10.35 -0.87
N THR A 35 -0.12 -10.47 -0.68
CA THR A 35 0.61 -11.74 -0.63
C THR A 35 1.49 -11.77 0.61
N PRO A 36 0.96 -12.08 1.80
CA PRO A 36 1.76 -12.20 3.00
C PRO A 36 2.72 -13.40 2.92
N ARG A 37 3.63 -13.51 3.87
CA ARG A 37 4.44 -14.71 3.98
C ARG A 37 3.55 -15.95 4.15
N PRO A 38 3.94 -17.10 3.59
CA PRO A 38 3.23 -18.35 3.81
C PRO A 38 3.01 -18.62 5.30
N ALA A 39 1.76 -18.85 5.69
CA ALA A 39 1.39 -19.16 7.07
C ALA A 39 1.42 -20.66 7.30
N ASP A 40 1.87 -21.09 8.49
CA ASP A 40 1.95 -22.51 8.84
C ASP A 40 0.57 -23.18 8.83
N THR A 41 -0.47 -22.47 9.27
CA THR A 41 -1.87 -22.97 9.23
C THR A 41 -2.35 -23.25 7.81
N VAL A 42 -1.93 -22.47 6.84
CA VAL A 42 -2.24 -22.72 5.41
C VAL A 42 -1.44 -23.90 4.89
N ALA A 43 -0.16 -24.04 5.28
CA ALA A 43 0.67 -25.18 4.93
C ALA A 43 0.06 -26.50 5.45
N GLU A 44 -0.42 -26.51 6.69
CA GLU A 44 -1.10 -27.65 7.29
C GLU A 44 -2.37 -28.04 6.53
N SER A 45 -3.23 -27.05 6.23
CA SER A 45 -4.46 -27.28 5.46
C SER A 45 -4.17 -27.84 4.05
N LEU A 46 -3.09 -27.39 3.40
CA LEU A 46 -2.67 -27.89 2.10
C LEU A 46 -2.12 -29.32 2.19
N LYS A 47 -1.35 -29.65 3.23
CA LYS A 47 -0.88 -31.02 3.51
C LYS A 47 -2.07 -31.97 3.76
N GLU A 48 -3.05 -31.55 4.54
CA GLU A 48 -4.30 -32.31 4.77
C GLU A 48 -5.09 -32.53 3.46
N ALA A 49 -5.05 -31.57 2.56
CA ALA A 49 -5.64 -31.68 1.22
C ALA A 49 -4.82 -32.56 0.24
N GLY A 50 -3.71 -33.13 0.68
CA GLY A 50 -2.86 -34.02 -0.10
C GLY A 50 -1.83 -33.32 -1.01
N VAL A 51 -1.51 -32.06 -0.75
CA VAL A 51 -0.43 -31.35 -1.45
C VAL A 51 0.90 -31.77 -0.85
N GLU A 52 1.79 -32.27 -1.70
CA GLU A 52 3.14 -32.73 -1.32
C GLU A 52 4.17 -31.57 -1.41
N ASP A 53 5.40 -31.82 -0.95
CA ASP A 53 6.55 -30.92 -1.03
C ASP A 53 6.31 -29.52 -0.41
N MET A 54 5.62 -29.48 0.72
CA MET A 54 5.23 -28.25 1.42
C MET A 54 6.32 -27.67 2.33
N ASP A 55 7.54 -28.23 2.33
CA ASP A 55 8.64 -27.74 3.14
C ASP A 55 9.44 -26.67 2.37
N PRO A 56 9.82 -25.56 3.02
CA PRO A 56 10.60 -24.51 2.38
C PRO A 56 12.02 -24.99 2.05
N VAL A 57 12.54 -24.53 0.91
CA VAL A 57 13.90 -24.82 0.47
C VAL A 57 14.82 -23.67 0.85
N ILE A 58 15.86 -23.97 1.60
CA ILE A 58 16.95 -23.02 1.87
C ILE A 58 18.10 -23.29 0.90
N THR A 59 18.38 -22.34 0.02
CA THR A 59 19.45 -22.47 -0.96
C THR A 59 20.84 -22.36 -0.31
N SER A 60 21.88 -22.76 -1.05
CA SER A 60 23.31 -22.58 -0.62
C SER A 60 23.66 -21.11 -0.37
N LYS A 61 22.94 -20.17 -0.97
CA LYS A 61 23.09 -18.73 -0.75
C LYS A 61 22.22 -18.20 0.42
N ARG A 62 21.64 -19.10 1.23
CA ARG A 62 20.73 -18.77 2.33
C ARG A 62 19.46 -18.02 1.89
N THR A 63 19.03 -18.23 0.64
CA THR A 63 17.76 -17.70 0.18
C THR A 63 16.64 -18.67 0.55
N TYR A 64 15.60 -18.15 1.18
CA TYR A 64 14.38 -18.89 1.51
C TYR A 64 13.48 -18.94 0.27
N ILE A 65 13.09 -20.15 -0.15
CA ILE A 65 12.13 -20.37 -1.22
C ILE A 65 10.90 -21.03 -0.58
N ALA A 66 9.78 -20.30 -0.61
CA ALA A 66 8.51 -20.81 -0.12
C ALA A 66 7.89 -21.82 -1.11
N PRO A 67 7.25 -22.90 -0.61
CA PRO A 67 6.63 -23.91 -1.46
C PRO A 67 5.33 -23.44 -2.10
N PHE A 68 4.69 -22.40 -1.55
CA PHE A 68 3.42 -21.84 -2.04
C PHE A 68 3.35 -20.34 -1.81
N VAL A 69 2.39 -19.69 -2.43
CA VAL A 69 2.07 -18.27 -2.20
C VAL A 69 0.75 -18.19 -1.44
N ASN A 70 0.78 -17.59 -0.26
CA ASN A 70 -0.43 -17.20 0.45
C ASN A 70 -0.93 -15.87 -0.12
N ALA A 71 -2.11 -15.85 -0.73
CA ALA A 71 -2.64 -14.67 -1.41
C ALA A 71 -4.15 -14.56 -1.21
N GLU A 72 -4.64 -13.33 -1.12
CA GLU A 72 -6.08 -13.06 -1.08
C GLU A 72 -6.81 -13.42 -2.39
N GLY A 73 -8.14 -13.58 -2.34
CA GLY A 73 -8.98 -13.81 -3.52
C GLY A 73 -9.05 -12.61 -4.47
N PRO A 74 -9.44 -11.42 -3.99
CA PRO A 74 -9.50 -10.22 -4.82
C PRO A 74 -8.15 -9.86 -5.45
N GLN A 75 -8.19 -9.41 -6.71
CA GLN A 75 -6.98 -8.98 -7.43
C GLN A 75 -7.33 -8.08 -8.60
N TYR A 76 -6.45 -7.12 -8.85
CA TYR A 76 -6.50 -6.25 -10.02
C TYR A 76 -5.11 -6.18 -10.65
N LEU A 77 -5.06 -6.29 -11.96
CA LEU A 77 -3.86 -6.04 -12.75
C LEU A 77 -4.24 -5.10 -13.89
N VAL A 78 -3.63 -3.93 -13.89
CA VAL A 78 -3.82 -2.90 -14.91
C VAL A 78 -2.47 -2.67 -15.57
N ILE A 79 -2.42 -2.71 -16.90
CA ILE A 79 -1.17 -2.57 -17.68
C ILE A 79 -1.37 -1.52 -18.76
N GLU A 80 -0.38 -0.64 -18.93
CA GLU A 80 -0.31 0.24 -20.07
C GLU A 80 -0.17 -0.57 -21.37
N ASP A 81 -1.13 -0.40 -22.28
CA ASP A 81 -1.15 -1.11 -23.56
C ASP A 81 -0.19 -0.49 -24.58
N ARG A 82 1.11 -0.65 -24.32
CA ARG A 82 2.17 -0.11 -25.13
C ARG A 82 3.25 -1.16 -25.43
N PHE A 83 2.98 -1.97 -26.44
CA PHE A 83 3.80 -3.10 -26.84
C PHE A 83 4.17 -3.02 -28.33
N PRO A 84 5.30 -2.40 -28.71
CA PRO A 84 5.66 -2.19 -30.11
C PRO A 84 5.79 -3.49 -30.91
N ASN A 85 6.13 -4.59 -30.24
CA ASN A 85 6.31 -5.91 -30.86
C ASN A 85 5.08 -6.82 -30.71
N GLY A 86 3.93 -6.26 -30.29
CA GLY A 86 2.73 -7.03 -29.97
C GLY A 86 2.80 -7.71 -28.60
N ARG A 87 1.67 -8.26 -28.17
CA ARG A 87 1.52 -8.95 -26.88
C ARG A 87 0.44 -10.03 -26.93
N PRO A 88 0.42 -10.95 -25.95
CA PRO A 88 -0.72 -11.83 -25.71
C PRO A 88 -1.99 -11.03 -25.37
N GLN A 89 -3.15 -11.61 -25.62
CA GLN A 89 -4.46 -11.03 -25.28
C GLN A 89 -4.75 -11.18 -23.78
N LEU A 90 -4.02 -10.42 -22.95
CA LEU A 90 -4.10 -10.51 -21.48
C LEU A 90 -5.48 -10.10 -20.94
N GLU A 91 -6.22 -9.26 -21.67
CA GLU A 91 -7.60 -8.87 -21.36
C GLU A 91 -8.55 -10.05 -21.31
N LYS A 92 -8.27 -11.13 -22.01
CA LYS A 92 -9.06 -12.39 -21.93
C LYS A 92 -8.86 -13.12 -20.60
N ALA A 93 -7.79 -12.82 -19.88
CA ALA A 93 -7.52 -13.32 -18.53
C ALA A 93 -7.95 -12.31 -17.43
N GLY A 94 -8.71 -11.27 -17.78
CA GLY A 94 -9.20 -10.26 -16.84
C GLY A 94 -8.23 -9.14 -16.51
N VAL A 95 -7.11 -9.02 -17.27
CA VAL A 95 -6.18 -7.89 -17.10
C VAL A 95 -6.75 -6.64 -17.79
N TYR A 96 -6.74 -5.52 -17.10
CA TYR A 96 -7.12 -4.24 -17.69
C TYR A 96 -5.98 -3.69 -18.53
N MET A 97 -6.17 -3.63 -19.84
CA MET A 97 -5.23 -3.02 -20.80
C MET A 97 -5.71 -1.60 -21.10
N THR A 98 -4.89 -0.58 -20.84
CA THR A 98 -5.31 0.82 -20.92
C THR A 98 -4.13 1.75 -21.20
N ASP A 99 -4.35 3.06 -21.15
CA ASP A 99 -3.29 4.06 -21.24
C ASP A 99 -2.60 4.31 -19.88
N ARG A 100 -1.42 4.95 -19.93
CA ARG A 100 -0.59 5.25 -18.75
C ARG A 100 -1.31 6.14 -17.74
N ASP A 101 -2.09 7.12 -18.21
CA ASP A 101 -2.82 8.03 -17.32
C ASP A 101 -3.87 7.28 -16.50
N THR A 102 -4.56 6.33 -17.10
CA THR A 102 -5.52 5.47 -16.41
C THR A 102 -4.83 4.53 -15.41
N VAL A 103 -3.65 3.96 -15.74
CA VAL A 103 -2.86 3.18 -14.76
C VAL A 103 -2.53 4.04 -13.53
N ASN A 104 -2.06 5.28 -13.74
CA ASN A 104 -1.76 6.21 -12.66
C ASN A 104 -3.00 6.58 -11.83
N LYS A 105 -4.16 6.75 -12.48
CA LYS A 105 -5.43 7.02 -11.77
C LYS A 105 -5.84 5.86 -10.88
N VAL A 106 -5.65 4.60 -11.32
CA VAL A 106 -5.94 3.42 -10.50
C VAL A 106 -5.02 3.36 -9.29
N GLU A 107 -3.71 3.58 -9.49
CA GLU A 107 -2.76 3.66 -8.37
C GLU A 107 -3.15 4.77 -7.39
N ARG A 108 -3.42 5.98 -7.89
CA ARG A 108 -3.80 7.12 -7.06
C ARG A 108 -5.08 6.84 -6.26
N MET A 109 -6.12 6.28 -6.88
CA MET A 109 -7.36 5.88 -6.21
C MET A 109 -7.06 4.98 -5.00
N LYS A 110 -6.24 3.95 -5.18
CA LYS A 110 -5.86 3.01 -4.14
C LYS A 110 -5.03 3.66 -3.05
N VAL A 111 -3.96 4.38 -3.44
CA VAL A 111 -2.93 4.91 -2.53
C VAL A 111 -3.44 6.07 -1.69
N THR A 112 -4.29 6.94 -2.25
CA THR A 112 -4.72 8.16 -1.58
C THR A 112 -6.11 8.08 -0.95
N THR A 113 -6.90 7.03 -1.27
CA THR A 113 -8.31 6.97 -0.83
C THR A 113 -8.74 5.58 -0.38
N CYS A 114 -8.73 4.58 -1.28
CA CYS A 114 -9.56 3.40 -1.09
C CYS A 114 -8.93 2.27 -0.27
N LEU A 115 -7.60 2.22 -0.12
CA LEU A 115 -6.92 1.15 0.63
C LEU A 115 -5.86 1.68 1.59
N ASN A 116 -4.83 2.36 1.06
CA ASN A 116 -3.64 2.63 1.85
C ASN A 116 -3.87 3.60 3.03
N PRO A 117 -4.72 4.64 2.95
CA PRO A 117 -5.06 5.47 4.11
C PRO A 117 -5.73 4.69 5.22
N LEU A 118 -6.60 3.74 4.85
CA LEU A 118 -7.35 2.90 5.78
C LEU A 118 -6.41 2.00 6.57
N HIS A 119 -5.51 1.29 5.88
CA HIS A 119 -4.46 0.49 6.49
C HIS A 119 -3.53 1.30 7.39
N THR A 120 -3.20 2.56 7.01
CA THR A 120 -2.33 3.40 7.83
C THR A 120 -3.01 3.81 9.13
N ALA A 121 -4.29 4.14 9.10
CA ALA A 121 -5.05 4.45 10.30
C ALA A 121 -5.06 3.26 11.26
N LEU A 122 -5.41 2.08 10.76
CA LEU A 122 -5.37 0.85 11.55
C LEU A 122 -3.98 0.58 12.11
N ALA A 123 -2.94 0.63 11.28
CA ALA A 123 -1.59 0.35 11.72
C ALA A 123 -1.13 1.20 12.91
N VAL A 124 -1.39 2.52 12.88
CA VAL A 124 -0.95 3.39 13.97
C VAL A 124 -1.79 3.21 15.23
N TYR A 125 -3.11 3.07 15.08
CA TYR A 125 -3.99 2.81 16.22
C TYR A 125 -3.81 1.40 16.77
N GLY A 126 -3.63 0.40 15.90
CA GLY A 126 -3.37 -0.97 16.32
C GLY A 126 -2.12 -1.11 17.19
N CYS A 127 -1.03 -0.43 16.82
CA CYS A 127 0.16 -0.37 17.66
C CYS A 127 -0.11 0.29 19.03
N VAL A 128 -0.83 1.42 19.03
CA VAL A 128 -1.14 2.17 20.27
C VAL A 128 -2.11 1.41 21.19
N LEU A 129 -3.07 0.70 20.61
CA LEU A 129 -4.10 -0.05 21.35
C LEU A 129 -3.70 -1.51 21.65
N GLY A 130 -2.51 -1.96 21.16
CA GLY A 130 -1.99 -3.28 21.45
C GLY A 130 -2.64 -4.42 20.65
N TYR A 131 -3.11 -4.16 19.43
CA TYR A 131 -3.60 -5.22 18.55
C TYR A 131 -2.45 -5.97 17.87
N ASP A 132 -2.63 -7.27 17.71
CA ASP A 132 -1.67 -8.14 16.99
C ASP A 132 -1.99 -8.27 15.49
N LEU A 133 -3.26 -8.18 15.12
CA LEU A 133 -3.73 -8.38 13.75
C LEU A 133 -4.66 -7.25 13.30
N ILE A 134 -4.44 -6.76 12.09
CA ILE A 134 -5.30 -5.76 11.42
C ILE A 134 -6.75 -6.27 11.31
N ALA A 135 -6.94 -7.57 11.05
CA ALA A 135 -8.29 -8.14 10.96
C ALA A 135 -9.08 -8.08 12.28
N ASP A 136 -8.38 -8.11 13.42
CA ASP A 136 -9.02 -8.00 14.73
C ASP A 136 -9.41 -6.56 15.06
N GLU A 137 -8.66 -5.58 14.59
CA GLU A 137 -9.01 -4.17 14.70
C GLU A 137 -10.36 -3.85 14.02
N MET A 138 -10.68 -4.55 12.92
CA MET A 138 -11.96 -4.35 12.22
C MET A 138 -13.17 -4.90 12.98
N LYS A 139 -12.96 -5.69 14.04
CA LYS A 139 -14.01 -6.11 14.98
C LYS A 139 -14.32 -5.02 16.01
N ASP A 140 -13.39 -4.11 16.23
CA ASP A 140 -13.59 -2.91 17.03
C ASP A 140 -14.50 -1.92 16.28
N LYS A 141 -15.56 -1.49 16.95
CA LYS A 141 -16.59 -0.63 16.32
C LYS A 141 -16.05 0.75 16.00
N GLU A 142 -15.25 1.32 16.87
CA GLU A 142 -14.69 2.65 16.74
C GLU A 142 -13.64 2.71 15.62
N LEU A 143 -12.76 1.72 15.53
CA LEU A 143 -11.76 1.60 14.47
C LEU A 143 -12.42 1.31 13.11
N SER A 144 -13.40 0.41 13.07
CA SER A 144 -14.19 0.15 11.86
C SER A 144 -14.91 1.40 11.35
N GLU A 145 -15.49 2.20 12.25
CA GLU A 145 -16.17 3.46 11.88
C GLU A 145 -15.15 4.51 11.42
N LEU A 146 -13.99 4.61 12.07
CA LEU A 146 -12.89 5.50 11.65
C LEU A 146 -12.48 5.20 10.20
N VAL A 147 -12.26 3.93 9.88
CA VAL A 147 -11.87 3.47 8.54
C VAL A 147 -12.93 3.83 7.50
N LYS A 148 -14.21 3.52 7.78
CA LYS A 148 -15.33 3.89 6.90
C LYS A 148 -15.40 5.39 6.67
N ARG A 149 -15.20 6.16 7.71
CA ARG A 149 -15.25 7.62 7.64
C ARG A 149 -14.10 8.18 6.80
N ILE A 150 -12.89 7.68 6.98
CA ILE A 150 -11.72 8.06 6.15
C ILE A 150 -11.98 7.74 4.68
N GLY A 151 -12.40 6.53 4.36
CA GLY A 151 -12.55 6.07 2.97
C GLY A 151 -13.80 6.62 2.28
N LEU A 152 -14.97 6.38 2.87
CA LEU A 152 -16.24 6.62 2.21
C LEU A 152 -16.77 8.04 2.40
N VAL A 153 -16.54 8.65 3.57
CA VAL A 153 -17.08 9.99 3.87
C VAL A 153 -16.11 11.10 3.48
N GLU A 154 -14.81 10.95 3.81
CA GLU A 154 -13.83 12.01 3.60
C GLU A 154 -13.00 11.80 2.32
N GLY A 155 -12.66 10.58 1.95
CA GLY A 155 -11.87 10.29 0.76
C GLY A 155 -12.71 10.28 -0.52
N MET A 156 -13.85 9.60 -0.52
CA MET A 156 -14.65 9.38 -1.72
C MET A 156 -15.09 10.66 -2.45
N PRO A 157 -15.49 11.77 -1.79
CA PRO A 157 -15.90 13.00 -2.47
C PRO A 157 -14.82 13.66 -3.34
N VAL A 158 -13.55 13.28 -3.13
CA VAL A 158 -12.38 13.82 -3.86
C VAL A 158 -11.53 12.71 -4.49
N VAL A 159 -12.06 11.49 -4.57
CA VAL A 159 -11.35 10.33 -5.13
C VAL A 159 -10.99 10.55 -6.60
N THR A 160 -9.84 10.07 -7.00
CA THR A 160 -9.48 9.97 -8.41
C THR A 160 -10.19 8.77 -9.02
N ASN A 161 -11.20 9.03 -9.88
CA ASN A 161 -11.92 7.95 -10.58
C ASN A 161 -11.15 7.55 -11.85
N PRO A 162 -10.68 6.30 -11.97
CA PRO A 162 -9.97 5.81 -13.14
C PRO A 162 -10.89 5.44 -14.32
N GLY A 163 -12.20 5.32 -14.09
CA GLY A 163 -13.19 4.97 -15.12
C GLY A 163 -13.29 3.47 -15.44
N ILE A 164 -12.29 2.66 -15.12
CA ILE A 164 -12.25 1.20 -15.38
C ILE A 164 -12.51 0.36 -14.14
N ILE A 165 -12.33 0.92 -12.96
CA ILE A 165 -12.63 0.35 -11.65
C ILE A 165 -13.49 1.35 -10.91
N ASP A 166 -14.58 0.89 -10.32
CA ASP A 166 -15.49 1.69 -9.51
C ASP A 166 -14.87 1.93 -8.12
N PRO A 167 -14.54 3.17 -7.74
CA PRO A 167 -13.89 3.44 -6.46
C PRO A 167 -14.74 3.07 -5.23
N GLU A 168 -16.06 3.23 -5.30
CA GLU A 168 -16.97 2.92 -4.18
C GLU A 168 -16.99 1.42 -3.94
N LYS A 169 -17.15 0.61 -5.01
CA LYS A 169 -17.13 -0.85 -4.91
C LYS A 169 -15.77 -1.35 -4.44
N PHE A 170 -14.69 -0.75 -4.92
CA PHE A 170 -13.34 -1.11 -4.49
C PHE A 170 -13.15 -0.83 -2.99
N ALA A 171 -13.55 0.36 -2.51
CA ALA A 171 -13.44 0.72 -1.10
C ALA A 171 -14.33 -0.17 -0.22
N ASP A 172 -15.55 -0.50 -0.66
CA ASP A 172 -16.46 -1.40 0.04
C ASP A 172 -15.86 -2.81 0.18
N GLU A 173 -15.31 -3.35 -0.91
CA GLU A 173 -14.60 -4.64 -0.88
C GLU A 173 -13.41 -4.63 0.08
N VAL A 174 -12.61 -3.55 0.06
CA VAL A 174 -11.47 -3.37 0.97
C VAL A 174 -11.93 -3.39 2.43
N ILE A 175 -12.94 -2.61 2.77
CA ILE A 175 -13.40 -2.42 4.14
C ILE A 175 -14.12 -3.65 4.68
N ASN A 176 -14.96 -4.31 3.87
CA ASN A 176 -15.86 -5.35 4.35
C ASN A 176 -15.35 -6.78 4.07
N VAL A 177 -14.38 -6.94 3.16
CA VAL A 177 -13.91 -8.28 2.75
C VAL A 177 -12.40 -8.43 2.97
N ARG A 178 -11.58 -7.48 2.50
CA ARG A 178 -10.12 -7.67 2.45
C ARG A 178 -9.46 -7.41 3.79
N ILE A 179 -9.69 -6.26 4.41
CA ILE A 179 -9.08 -5.89 5.69
C ILE A 179 -9.54 -6.82 6.83
N PRO A 180 -10.84 -7.17 6.96
CA PRO A 180 -11.28 -8.07 8.03
C PRO A 180 -10.94 -9.55 7.82
N ASN A 181 -10.25 -9.92 6.76
CA ASN A 181 -9.97 -11.31 6.42
C ASN A 181 -8.94 -11.94 7.39
N PRO A 182 -9.34 -12.88 8.26
CA PRO A 182 -8.44 -13.47 9.25
C PRO A 182 -7.39 -14.41 8.64
N PHE A 183 -7.57 -14.84 7.38
CA PHE A 183 -6.59 -15.64 6.65
C PHE A 183 -5.46 -14.81 6.03
N MET A 184 -5.51 -13.49 6.24
CA MET A 184 -4.46 -12.54 5.85
C MET A 184 -3.83 -11.97 7.12
N PRO A 185 -2.90 -12.70 7.77
CA PRO A 185 -2.34 -12.33 9.07
C PRO A 185 -1.36 -11.17 8.94
N ASP A 186 -1.91 -9.98 8.71
CA ASP A 186 -1.13 -8.75 8.66
C ASP A 186 -1.13 -8.06 10.02
N THR A 187 0.05 -7.53 10.41
CA THR A 187 0.23 -6.93 11.73
C THR A 187 0.31 -5.40 11.63
N PRO A 188 -0.22 -4.65 12.62
CA PRO A 188 -0.08 -3.21 12.70
C PRO A 188 1.37 -2.76 12.55
N GLN A 189 2.30 -3.42 13.23
CA GLN A 189 3.73 -3.11 13.24
C GLN A 189 4.36 -3.21 11.84
N ARG A 190 3.99 -4.23 11.07
CA ARG A 190 4.48 -4.37 9.69
C ARG A 190 3.99 -3.25 8.77
N ILE A 191 2.72 -2.86 8.90
CA ILE A 191 2.13 -1.80 8.11
C ILE A 191 2.64 -0.42 8.55
N ALA A 192 2.97 -0.24 9.84
CA ALA A 192 3.50 1.01 10.38
C ALA A 192 4.95 1.32 9.94
N THR A 193 5.67 0.38 9.32
CA THR A 193 6.99 0.67 8.72
C THR A 193 6.91 1.86 7.77
N ASP A 194 7.87 2.78 7.84
CA ASP A 194 7.98 3.99 6.99
C ASP A 194 6.73 4.90 7.01
N THR A 195 6.04 5.02 8.14
CA THR A 195 4.82 5.85 8.23
C THR A 195 5.07 7.33 7.97
N SER A 196 6.23 7.87 8.32
CA SER A 196 6.59 9.27 8.06
C SER A 196 6.55 9.61 6.57
N GLN A 197 6.96 8.69 5.70
CA GLN A 197 6.91 8.85 4.25
C GLN A 197 5.51 8.60 3.68
N LYS A 198 4.70 7.81 4.36
CA LYS A 198 3.36 7.38 3.91
C LYS A 198 2.28 8.41 4.21
N VAL A 199 2.32 9.04 5.39
CA VAL A 199 1.26 9.96 5.87
C VAL A 199 1.03 11.10 4.89
N GLY A 200 2.10 11.71 4.37
CA GLY A 200 2.03 12.82 3.42
C GLY A 200 1.31 12.45 2.12
N ILE A 201 1.56 11.27 1.57
CA ILE A 201 0.93 10.81 0.32
C ILE A 201 -0.48 10.30 0.59
N ARG A 202 -0.68 9.54 1.67
CA ARG A 202 -1.94 8.84 1.96
C ARG A 202 -3.04 9.77 2.45
N TYR A 203 -2.70 10.83 3.21
CA TYR A 203 -3.67 11.79 3.73
C TYR A 203 -3.51 13.18 3.12
N GLY A 204 -2.27 13.62 2.91
CA GLY A 204 -1.98 14.95 2.39
C GLY A 204 -2.57 15.22 1.01
N GLU A 205 -2.63 14.22 0.13
CA GLU A 205 -3.26 14.37 -1.20
C GLU A 205 -4.77 14.60 -1.11
N THR A 206 -5.46 13.91 -0.20
CA THR A 206 -6.88 14.14 0.06
C THR A 206 -7.10 15.55 0.64
N ILE A 207 -6.28 15.97 1.61
CA ILE A 207 -6.34 17.32 2.19
C ILE A 207 -6.14 18.39 1.10
N LYS A 208 -5.13 18.24 0.23
CA LYS A 208 -4.89 19.16 -0.91
C LYS A 208 -6.07 19.20 -1.86
N SER A 209 -6.71 18.05 -2.12
CA SER A 209 -7.87 17.97 -3.01
C SER A 209 -9.07 18.75 -2.44
N TYR A 210 -9.31 18.70 -1.12
CA TYR A 210 -10.31 19.54 -0.45
C TYR A 210 -9.98 21.02 -0.54
N VAL A 211 -8.75 21.40 -0.27
CA VAL A 211 -8.31 22.80 -0.39
C VAL A 211 -8.48 23.31 -1.83
N ALA A 212 -8.15 22.50 -2.83
CA ALA A 212 -8.33 22.86 -4.23
C ALA A 212 -9.81 22.98 -4.64
N LYS A 213 -10.68 22.11 -4.10
CA LYS A 213 -12.11 22.06 -4.44
C LYS A 213 -12.91 23.12 -3.69
N ASP A 214 -12.70 23.25 -2.39
CA ASP A 214 -13.58 23.99 -1.47
C ASP A 214 -12.86 25.18 -0.80
N GLY A 215 -11.60 25.42 -1.12
CA GLY A 215 -10.75 26.44 -0.50
C GLY A 215 -10.33 26.11 0.93
N SER A 216 -10.75 24.97 1.49
CA SER A 216 -10.49 24.58 2.88
C SER A 216 -10.67 23.09 3.09
N ALA A 217 -9.87 22.52 3.99
CA ALA A 217 -10.00 21.14 4.47
C ALA A 217 -10.68 21.03 5.85
N ARG A 218 -11.35 22.07 6.32
CA ARG A 218 -11.97 22.11 7.67
C ARG A 218 -13.13 21.12 7.87
N ALA A 219 -13.69 20.58 6.79
CA ALA A 219 -14.71 19.55 6.86
C ALA A 219 -14.17 18.17 7.28
N LEU A 220 -12.88 17.96 7.15
CA LEU A 220 -12.22 16.70 7.53
C LEU A 220 -12.12 16.59 9.05
N THR A 221 -12.41 15.41 9.59
CA THR A 221 -12.31 15.07 11.01
C THR A 221 -11.58 13.76 11.23
N ALA A 222 -11.86 12.72 10.45
CA ALA A 222 -11.27 11.40 10.59
C ALA A 222 -9.82 11.35 10.07
N ILE A 223 -9.52 12.02 8.97
CA ILE A 223 -8.14 12.14 8.46
C ILE A 223 -7.25 12.91 9.45
N PRO A 224 -7.64 14.08 9.98
CA PRO A 224 -6.88 14.74 11.06
C PRO A 224 -6.73 13.88 12.30
N LEU A 225 -7.76 13.09 12.68
CA LEU A 225 -7.67 12.16 13.79
C LEU A 225 -6.64 11.05 13.50
N ALA A 226 -6.61 10.49 12.30
CA ALA A 226 -5.60 9.50 11.92
C ALA A 226 -4.17 10.08 11.96
N ILE A 227 -3.98 11.35 11.57
CA ILE A 227 -2.70 12.05 11.69
C ILE A 227 -2.34 12.27 13.17
N ALA A 228 -3.30 12.63 14.02
CA ALA A 228 -3.09 12.75 15.46
C ALA A 228 -2.73 11.39 16.09
N GLY A 229 -3.36 10.30 15.65
CA GLY A 229 -3.00 8.93 16.01
C GLY A 229 -1.57 8.59 15.64
N TRP A 230 -1.11 9.01 14.45
CA TRP A 230 0.29 8.85 14.06
C TRP A 230 1.24 9.64 14.98
N CYS A 231 0.93 10.88 15.32
CA CYS A 231 1.71 11.64 16.31
C CYS A 231 1.75 10.94 17.68
N ARG A 232 0.63 10.32 18.09
CA ARG A 232 0.56 9.54 19.34
C ARG A 232 1.40 8.26 19.26
N TYR A 233 1.37 7.55 18.14
CA TYR A 233 2.20 6.37 17.85
C TYR A 233 3.70 6.70 17.98
N LEU A 234 4.15 7.85 17.46
CA LEU A 234 5.56 8.26 17.51
C LEU A 234 6.10 8.46 18.94
N LEU A 235 5.24 8.54 19.95
CA LEU A 235 5.68 8.59 21.36
C LEU A 235 6.21 7.23 21.85
N GLY A 236 5.95 6.14 21.16
CA GLY A 236 6.39 4.79 21.54
C GLY A 236 5.80 4.29 22.85
N ILE A 237 4.61 4.78 23.23
CA ILE A 237 3.92 4.41 24.47
C ILE A 237 2.48 4.04 24.10
N ASP A 238 2.03 2.89 24.54
CA ASP A 238 0.67 2.39 24.30
C ASP A 238 -0.39 3.04 25.22
N ASP A 239 -1.62 2.61 25.11
CA ASP A 239 -2.75 3.15 25.89
C ASP A 239 -2.72 2.68 27.37
N ASN A 240 -1.94 1.65 27.69
CA ASN A 240 -1.67 1.18 29.05
C ASN A 240 -0.47 1.88 29.70
N SER A 241 0.13 2.85 29.01
CA SER A 241 1.37 3.55 29.41
C SER A 241 2.60 2.64 29.40
N GLU A 242 2.58 1.55 28.63
CA GLU A 242 3.71 0.67 28.41
C GLU A 242 4.47 1.09 27.14
N ALA A 243 5.81 1.02 27.20
CA ALA A 243 6.64 1.35 26.06
C ALA A 243 6.61 0.22 25.01
N PHE A 244 6.50 0.59 23.74
CA PHE A 244 6.66 -0.33 22.61
C PHE A 244 7.72 0.18 21.62
N GLU A 245 8.32 -0.73 20.86
CA GLU A 245 9.30 -0.38 19.85
C GLU A 245 8.59 0.14 18.58
N LEU A 246 9.02 1.31 18.10
CA LEU A 246 8.52 1.85 16.83
C LEU A 246 8.98 0.97 15.67
N SER A 247 8.12 0.83 14.68
CA SER A 247 8.47 0.15 13.43
C SER A 247 9.57 0.92 12.70
N PRO A 248 10.45 0.25 11.93
CA PRO A 248 11.53 0.90 11.19
C PRO A 248 11.02 2.04 10.31
N ASP A 249 11.60 3.22 10.48
CA ASP A 249 11.25 4.41 9.73
C ASP A 249 12.49 5.33 9.63
N PRO A 250 13.03 5.60 8.43
CA PRO A 250 14.22 6.42 8.25
C PRO A 250 14.08 7.85 8.78
N MET A 251 12.84 8.35 8.90
CA MET A 251 12.55 9.71 9.37
C MET A 251 12.01 9.71 10.82
N ALA A 252 12.10 8.58 11.54
CA ALA A 252 11.52 8.46 12.89
C ALA A 252 12.07 9.53 13.84
N ASP A 253 13.39 9.68 13.93
CA ASP A 253 14.04 10.63 14.83
C ASP A 253 13.62 12.08 14.55
N GLU A 254 13.56 12.48 13.27
CA GLU A 254 13.10 13.79 12.86
C GLU A 254 11.63 13.99 13.19
N SER A 255 10.79 13.03 12.88
CA SER A 255 9.35 13.07 13.15
C SER A 255 9.05 13.15 14.65
N VAL A 256 9.76 12.37 15.45
CA VAL A 256 9.66 12.38 16.93
C VAL A 256 10.04 13.74 17.48
N SER A 257 11.08 14.38 16.96
CA SER A 257 11.51 15.69 17.43
C SER A 257 10.42 16.76 17.29
N TYR A 258 9.62 16.73 16.23
CA TYR A 258 8.49 17.64 16.03
C TYR A 258 7.33 17.38 16.99
N THR A 259 7.09 16.16 17.42
CA THR A 259 6.03 15.84 18.39
C THR A 259 6.39 16.34 19.78
N HIS A 260 7.65 16.27 20.18
CA HIS A 260 8.13 16.77 21.47
C HIS A 260 8.16 18.30 21.58
N LEU A 261 8.48 19.02 20.50
CA LEU A 261 8.54 20.48 20.50
C LEU A 261 7.19 21.13 20.83
N ARG A 262 6.08 20.55 20.38
CA ARG A 262 4.73 21.10 20.66
C ARG A 262 4.18 20.76 22.05
N ALA A 263 4.68 19.74 22.72
CA ALA A 263 4.26 19.39 24.08
C ALA A 263 4.72 20.41 25.13
N HIS A 264 5.72 21.24 24.81
CA HIS A 264 6.25 22.28 25.69
C HIS A 264 5.69 23.69 25.42
N GLU A 265 4.89 23.89 24.37
CA GLU A 265 4.31 25.19 24.00
C GLU A 265 2.84 25.37 24.47
N THR A 266 2.26 24.38 25.10
CA THR A 266 0.93 24.41 25.72
C THR A 266 1.00 24.24 27.22
#